data_ae7791630718b9cc543aa6bb4bd8c6db
#
_entry.id   ae7791630718b9cc543aa6bb4bd8c6db
#
_cell.length_a   1.000
_cell.length_b   1.000
_cell.length_c   1.000
_cell.angle_alpha   90.00
_cell.angle_beta   90.00
_cell.angle_gamma   90.00
#
_symmetry.space_group_name_H-M   'P 1'
#
loop_
_entity.id
_entity.type
_entity.pdbx_description
1 polymer ?
#
loop_
_entity_poly.entity_id
_entity_poly.type
_entity_poly.pdbx_seq_one_letter_code
_entity_poly.pdbx_strand_id
1 'polypeptide(L)'
;VGHSKFQCAVCFAGLLLLIIGLRAQEMPTPEKIIEDMRVANQYLMNKWPDPTVPTVKDKVRPSNIWTRAAYYEGLMALYRVDPQETYYDYAVQWGEGHNWEPAYGGTRTTDADNQCCGQTYIELYQIDPKPERIEKIKATIDRMVNSDENDAWSWIDALQMAMPIFAKLGAIYQDNRYFEKLYSLYYFTKTQHGDNGLYNPEDHLWWRDKDFDPPYTSPNGEDTYWSRGNGWVLTALARVLDVMPEDAPHREEYVTTFKDMAEALIPIQREDGFWNVSLHDPEEFGGKETSGTGFFVFGLAWGVNHGLLTDEIYKIAAIKGWNGLVNDALHENGFLGYVQSTGKQPSDGQPLSYDKPANFEDYGLGAFLLAGSEMFVLAGGSVQSSIEGRHIDLTAPERL
;
A
#
# COMPACT_ATOMS: atom_id res chain seq x y z
N VAL A 1 77.07 -13.43 42.72
CA VAL A 1 77.07 -13.75 41.30
C VAL A 1 75.84 -14.59 41.01
N GLY A 2 74.80 -14.01 40.49
CA GLY A 2 73.55 -14.76 40.16
C GLY A 2 72.80 -13.95 39.13
N HIS A 3 72.86 -14.34 37.88
CA HIS A 3 72.10 -13.77 36.80
C HIS A 3 70.68 -14.33 36.78
N SER A 4 69.68 -13.48 37.08
CA SER A 4 68.28 -13.73 36.84
C SER A 4 67.94 -13.40 35.42
N LYS A 5 67.48 -14.40 34.64
CA LYS A 5 66.92 -14.21 33.29
C LYS A 5 65.42 -13.87 33.43
N PHE A 6 65.06 -12.64 33.09
CA PHE A 6 63.66 -12.26 32.86
C PHE A 6 63.19 -12.82 31.49
N GLN A 7 62.31 -13.77 31.50
CA GLN A 7 61.54 -14.19 30.31
C GLN A 7 60.35 -13.26 30.18
N CYS A 8 60.35 -12.49 29.08
CA CYS A 8 59.21 -11.67 28.67
C CYS A 8 58.18 -12.58 28.00
N ALA A 9 57.07 -12.82 28.68
CA ALA A 9 55.93 -13.50 28.10
C ALA A 9 55.11 -12.48 27.27
N VAL A 10 55.16 -12.61 25.94
CA VAL A 10 54.31 -11.85 25.02
C VAL A 10 52.92 -12.50 25.02
N CYS A 11 51.98 -11.88 25.70
CA CYS A 11 50.58 -12.24 25.61
C CYS A 11 50.05 -11.76 24.24
N PHE A 12 49.87 -12.69 23.32
CA PHE A 12 49.01 -12.51 22.13
C PHE A 12 47.56 -12.47 22.59
N ALA A 13 47.00 -11.30 22.80
CA ALA A 13 45.56 -11.13 22.90
C ALA A 13 44.99 -11.28 21.50
N GLY A 14 44.47 -12.45 21.18
CA GLY A 14 43.70 -12.70 19.97
C GLY A 14 42.40 -11.87 20.02
N LEU A 15 42.35 -10.79 19.27
CA LEU A 15 41.13 -10.04 19.02
C LEU A 15 40.24 -10.91 18.14
N LEU A 16 39.34 -11.67 18.76
CA LEU A 16 38.23 -12.35 18.06
C LEU A 16 37.29 -11.24 17.58
N LEU A 17 37.50 -10.76 16.37
CA LEU A 17 36.47 -10.02 15.63
C LEU A 17 35.28 -10.97 15.42
N LEU A 18 34.26 -10.85 16.26
CA LEU A 18 32.93 -11.34 15.94
C LEU A 18 32.47 -10.53 14.71
N ILE A 19 32.72 -11.05 13.53
CA ILE A 19 32.00 -10.69 12.32
C ILE A 19 30.59 -11.27 12.53
N ILE A 20 29.71 -10.51 13.17
CA ILE A 20 28.29 -10.71 13.03
C ILE A 20 28.05 -10.35 11.55
N GLY A 21 28.05 -11.40 10.72
CA GLY A 21 27.67 -11.26 9.33
C GLY A 21 26.21 -10.77 9.33
N LEU A 22 26.01 -9.48 9.11
CA LEU A 22 24.81 -9.05 8.42
C LEU A 22 24.83 -9.85 7.10
N ARG A 23 24.10 -10.98 7.06
CA ARG A 23 23.70 -11.53 5.78
C ARG A 23 22.89 -10.39 5.15
N ALA A 24 23.48 -9.70 4.18
CA ALA A 24 22.72 -8.90 3.26
C ALA A 24 21.60 -9.85 2.79
N GLN A 25 20.35 -9.48 3.10
CA GLN A 25 19.24 -10.33 2.65
C GLN A 25 19.29 -10.33 1.14
N GLU A 26 19.40 -11.54 0.58
CA GLU A 26 19.56 -11.71 -0.86
C GLU A 26 18.30 -11.25 -1.58
N MET A 27 18.47 -10.48 -2.65
CA MET A 27 17.37 -10.12 -3.53
C MET A 27 16.83 -11.40 -4.16
N PRO A 28 15.55 -11.74 -4.01
CA PRO A 28 14.98 -12.89 -4.70
C PRO A 28 14.96 -12.66 -6.22
N THR A 29 14.96 -13.75 -7.01
CA THR A 29 14.85 -13.62 -8.46
C THR A 29 13.44 -13.18 -8.87
N PRO A 30 13.28 -12.53 -10.03
CA PRO A 30 11.95 -12.16 -10.54
C PRO A 30 11.00 -13.35 -10.63
N GLU A 31 11.49 -14.52 -11.04
CA GLU A 31 10.69 -15.75 -11.15
C GLU A 31 10.16 -16.22 -9.79
N LYS A 32 11.00 -16.13 -8.74
CA LYS A 32 10.58 -16.50 -7.38
C LYS A 32 9.53 -15.55 -6.84
N ILE A 33 9.66 -14.26 -7.09
CA ILE A 33 8.67 -13.25 -6.70
C ILE A 33 7.31 -13.56 -7.35
N ILE A 34 7.30 -13.84 -8.66
CA ILE A 34 6.07 -14.22 -9.38
C ILE A 34 5.47 -15.51 -8.83
N GLU A 35 6.29 -16.52 -8.52
CA GLU A 35 5.82 -17.76 -7.91
C GLU A 35 5.09 -17.50 -6.60
N ASP A 36 5.67 -16.69 -5.69
CA ASP A 36 5.08 -16.35 -4.40
C ASP A 36 3.77 -15.58 -4.55
N MET A 37 3.73 -14.61 -5.48
CA MET A 37 2.51 -13.87 -5.81
C MET A 37 1.41 -14.80 -6.36
N ARG A 38 1.76 -15.74 -7.25
CA ARG A 38 0.80 -16.71 -7.81
C ARG A 38 0.19 -17.60 -6.74
N VAL A 39 1.01 -18.12 -5.84
CA VAL A 39 0.55 -19.00 -4.76
C VAL A 39 -0.44 -18.26 -3.87
N ALA A 40 -0.10 -17.03 -3.46
CA ALA A 40 -0.96 -16.20 -2.63
C ALA A 40 -2.27 -15.81 -3.35
N ASN A 41 -2.18 -15.42 -4.62
CA ASN A 41 -3.36 -15.06 -5.43
C ASN A 41 -4.29 -16.26 -5.66
N GLN A 42 -3.72 -17.43 -5.95
CA GLN A 42 -4.50 -18.66 -6.19
C GLN A 42 -5.30 -19.07 -4.95
N TYR A 43 -4.75 -18.86 -3.74
CA TYR A 43 -5.49 -19.11 -2.49
C TYR A 43 -6.79 -18.32 -2.45
N LEU A 44 -6.76 -17.03 -2.76
CA LEU A 44 -7.96 -16.18 -2.70
C LEU A 44 -8.95 -16.49 -3.83
N MET A 45 -8.46 -16.68 -5.06
CA MET A 45 -9.33 -17.05 -6.19
C MET A 45 -10.02 -18.41 -5.95
N ASN A 46 -9.35 -19.38 -5.32
CA ASN A 46 -9.96 -20.64 -4.93
C ASN A 46 -11.01 -20.47 -3.81
N LYS A 47 -10.77 -19.55 -2.89
CA LYS A 47 -11.70 -19.23 -1.79
C LYS A 47 -12.95 -18.52 -2.29
N TRP A 48 -12.82 -17.69 -3.31
CA TRP A 48 -13.89 -16.89 -3.91
C TRP A 48 -14.00 -17.16 -5.42
N PRO A 49 -14.37 -18.38 -5.86
CA PRO A 49 -14.44 -18.70 -7.30
C PRO A 49 -15.47 -17.84 -8.06
N ASP A 50 -16.48 -17.33 -7.38
CA ASP A 50 -17.34 -16.26 -7.85
C ASP A 50 -16.92 -14.95 -7.16
N PRO A 51 -16.34 -13.99 -7.91
CA PRO A 51 -15.81 -12.74 -7.35
C PRO A 51 -16.89 -11.82 -6.79
N THR A 52 -18.14 -12.01 -7.17
CA THR A 52 -19.27 -11.13 -6.82
C THR A 52 -19.89 -11.46 -5.46
N VAL A 53 -19.56 -12.63 -4.90
CA VAL A 53 -20.15 -13.10 -3.63
C VAL A 53 -19.76 -12.15 -2.49
N PRO A 54 -20.76 -11.62 -1.76
CA PRO A 54 -20.50 -10.75 -0.62
C PRO A 54 -19.86 -11.52 0.54
N THR A 55 -19.07 -10.82 1.35
CA THR A 55 -18.57 -11.36 2.60
C THR A 55 -19.61 -11.18 3.70
N VAL A 56 -19.95 -12.28 4.38
CA VAL A 56 -20.91 -12.27 5.51
C VAL A 56 -20.14 -12.52 6.80
N LYS A 57 -20.14 -11.53 7.70
CA LYS A 57 -19.64 -11.60 9.08
C LYS A 57 -20.77 -11.13 10.01
N ASP A 58 -20.56 -10.07 10.77
CA ASP A 58 -21.57 -9.34 11.58
C ASP A 58 -22.61 -8.62 10.70
N LYS A 59 -22.22 -8.27 9.49
CA LYS A 59 -23.09 -7.71 8.45
C LYS A 59 -22.70 -8.24 7.08
N VAL A 60 -23.59 -8.10 6.13
CA VAL A 60 -23.32 -8.37 4.71
C VAL A 60 -22.52 -7.19 4.14
N ARG A 61 -21.36 -7.50 3.55
CA ARG A 61 -20.52 -6.51 2.82
C ARG A 61 -20.44 -6.92 1.35
N PRO A 62 -20.83 -6.06 0.42
CA PRO A 62 -20.68 -6.36 -1.01
C PRO A 62 -19.19 -6.53 -1.34
N SER A 63 -18.89 -7.32 -2.36
CA SER A 63 -17.50 -7.62 -2.70
C SER A 63 -16.77 -6.44 -3.34
N ASN A 64 -17.44 -5.36 -3.71
CA ASN A 64 -16.82 -4.13 -4.22
C ASN A 64 -16.56 -3.05 -3.16
N ILE A 65 -16.76 -3.35 -1.86
CA ILE A 65 -16.30 -2.46 -0.79
C ILE A 65 -14.78 -2.51 -0.63
N TRP A 66 -14.19 -1.49 -0.05
CA TRP A 66 -12.74 -1.29 0.09
C TRP A 66 -11.95 -2.55 0.47
N THR A 67 -12.47 -3.39 1.37
CA THR A 67 -11.74 -4.57 1.85
C THR A 67 -11.29 -5.49 0.71
N ARG A 68 -12.21 -5.79 -0.24
CA ARG A 68 -11.89 -6.61 -1.39
C ARG A 68 -11.44 -5.77 -2.60
N ALA A 69 -11.88 -4.51 -2.71
CA ALA A 69 -11.39 -3.62 -3.76
C ALA A 69 -9.87 -3.47 -3.69
N ALA A 70 -9.28 -3.35 -2.50
CA ALA A 70 -7.83 -3.32 -2.31
C ALA A 70 -7.12 -4.61 -2.78
N TYR A 71 -7.77 -5.77 -2.71
CA TYR A 71 -7.24 -6.98 -3.34
C TYR A 71 -7.17 -6.83 -4.86
N TYR A 72 -8.20 -6.28 -5.50
CA TYR A 72 -8.19 -6.11 -6.96
C TYR A 72 -7.13 -5.12 -7.44
N GLU A 73 -6.76 -4.13 -6.63
CA GLU A 73 -5.59 -3.28 -6.90
C GLU A 73 -4.31 -4.11 -6.98
N GLY A 74 -4.13 -5.04 -6.04
CA GLY A 74 -3.02 -5.99 -6.04
C GLY A 74 -3.10 -7.00 -7.20
N LEU A 75 -4.31 -7.48 -7.56
CA LEU A 75 -4.51 -8.37 -8.69
C LEU A 75 -4.12 -7.71 -10.02
N MET A 76 -4.48 -6.43 -10.20
CA MET A 76 -4.08 -5.68 -11.39
C MET A 76 -2.57 -5.41 -11.42
N ALA A 77 -1.95 -5.21 -10.27
CA ALA A 77 -0.49 -5.10 -10.16
C ALA A 77 0.20 -6.44 -10.52
N LEU A 78 -0.34 -7.58 -10.07
CA LEU A 78 0.12 -8.90 -10.51
C LEU A 78 -0.08 -9.08 -12.03
N TYR A 79 -1.26 -8.73 -12.56
CA TYR A 79 -1.55 -8.81 -13.99
C TYR A 79 -0.56 -8.01 -14.84
N ARG A 80 -0.08 -6.87 -14.35
CA ARG A 80 0.92 -6.02 -15.03
C ARG A 80 2.25 -6.75 -15.22
N VAL A 81 2.68 -7.55 -14.25
CA VAL A 81 3.99 -8.25 -14.26
C VAL A 81 3.89 -9.71 -14.71
N ASP A 82 2.71 -10.30 -14.62
CA ASP A 82 2.37 -11.68 -15.00
C ASP A 82 1.00 -11.72 -15.68
N PRO A 83 0.90 -11.32 -16.96
CA PRO A 83 -0.38 -11.11 -17.64
C PRO A 83 -1.07 -12.43 -17.99
N GLN A 84 -1.86 -12.96 -17.06
CA GLN A 84 -2.71 -14.13 -17.27
C GLN A 84 -4.16 -13.71 -17.52
N GLU A 85 -4.78 -14.22 -18.58
CA GLU A 85 -6.16 -13.92 -18.95
C GLU A 85 -7.14 -14.19 -17.79
N THR A 86 -6.88 -15.22 -17.01
CA THR A 86 -7.69 -15.56 -15.82
C THR A 86 -7.75 -14.46 -14.77
N TYR A 87 -6.71 -13.66 -14.60
CA TYR A 87 -6.70 -12.53 -13.66
C TYR A 87 -7.55 -11.37 -14.20
N TYR A 88 -7.39 -11.08 -15.48
CA TYR A 88 -8.19 -10.06 -16.16
C TYR A 88 -9.68 -10.41 -16.16
N ASP A 89 -10.04 -11.62 -16.57
CA ASP A 89 -11.43 -12.09 -16.62
C ASP A 89 -12.08 -12.08 -15.24
N TYR A 90 -11.33 -12.47 -14.20
CA TYR A 90 -11.81 -12.45 -12.82
C TYR A 90 -12.11 -11.02 -12.35
N ALA A 91 -11.25 -10.05 -12.66
CA ALA A 91 -11.48 -8.65 -12.35
C ALA A 91 -12.65 -8.05 -13.16
N VAL A 92 -12.78 -8.41 -14.45
CA VAL A 92 -13.91 -7.99 -15.29
C VAL A 92 -15.22 -8.55 -14.78
N GLN A 93 -15.29 -9.84 -14.47
CA GLN A 93 -16.48 -10.48 -13.89
C GLN A 93 -16.92 -9.79 -12.58
N TRP A 94 -15.97 -9.41 -11.75
CA TRP A 94 -16.24 -8.65 -10.53
C TRP A 94 -16.86 -7.28 -10.84
N GLY A 95 -16.27 -6.50 -11.74
CA GLY A 95 -16.77 -5.19 -12.12
C GLY A 95 -18.17 -5.26 -12.77
N GLU A 96 -18.39 -6.23 -13.69
CA GLU A 96 -19.70 -6.47 -14.33
C GLU A 96 -20.75 -6.88 -13.32
N GLY A 97 -20.42 -7.77 -12.36
CA GLY A 97 -21.33 -8.21 -11.32
C GLY A 97 -21.81 -7.08 -10.39
N HIS A 98 -21.05 -5.99 -10.32
CA HIS A 98 -21.41 -4.78 -9.59
C HIS A 98 -21.88 -3.63 -10.50
N ASN A 99 -22.12 -3.89 -11.79
CA ASN A 99 -22.50 -2.86 -12.77
C ASN A 99 -21.57 -1.64 -12.79
N TRP A 100 -20.30 -1.82 -12.43
CA TRP A 100 -19.28 -0.76 -12.34
C TRP A 100 -19.68 0.39 -11.41
N GLU A 101 -20.45 0.12 -10.38
CA GLU A 101 -20.92 1.10 -9.39
C GLU A 101 -20.00 1.16 -8.15
N PRO A 102 -19.90 2.32 -7.48
CA PRO A 102 -19.41 2.37 -6.11
C PRO A 102 -20.19 1.41 -5.18
N ALA A 103 -19.55 0.94 -4.10
CA ALA A 103 -20.11 -0.11 -3.25
C ALA A 103 -21.46 0.26 -2.61
N TYR A 104 -21.60 1.50 -2.16
CA TYR A 104 -22.83 2.04 -1.59
C TYR A 104 -23.07 3.47 -2.06
N GLY A 105 -24.31 3.93 -2.01
CA GLY A 105 -24.67 5.31 -2.32
C GLY A 105 -24.66 5.65 -3.82
N GLY A 106 -24.25 4.72 -4.68
CA GLY A 106 -24.15 4.93 -6.13
C GLY A 106 -23.28 6.15 -6.45
N THR A 107 -23.59 6.86 -7.53
CA THR A 107 -22.82 8.04 -7.97
C THR A 107 -22.94 9.28 -7.06
N ARG A 108 -23.63 9.17 -5.92
CA ARG A 108 -23.77 10.26 -4.94
C ARG A 108 -22.86 10.12 -3.73
N THR A 109 -22.18 8.98 -3.57
CA THR A 109 -21.29 8.76 -2.42
C THR A 109 -20.09 9.70 -2.46
N THR A 110 -19.73 10.26 -1.30
CA THR A 110 -18.46 10.97 -1.06
C THR A 110 -17.54 10.15 -0.17
N ASP A 111 -18.01 8.99 0.30
CA ASP A 111 -17.28 8.07 1.15
C ASP A 111 -16.24 7.31 0.31
N ALA A 112 -14.97 7.45 0.71
CA ALA A 112 -13.84 6.88 0.01
C ALA A 112 -13.85 5.34 0.00
N ASP A 113 -14.32 4.69 1.06
CA ASP A 113 -14.44 3.24 1.14
C ASP A 113 -15.34 2.67 0.04
N ASN A 114 -16.41 3.42 -0.28
CA ASN A 114 -17.35 3.05 -1.34
C ASN A 114 -16.78 3.30 -2.74
N GLN A 115 -15.86 4.25 -2.87
CA GLN A 115 -15.24 4.65 -4.13
C GLN A 115 -14.06 3.74 -4.52
N CYS A 116 -13.44 3.04 -3.58
CA CYS A 116 -12.18 2.31 -3.73
C CYS A 116 -12.17 1.38 -4.97
N CYS A 117 -13.27 0.69 -5.27
CA CYS A 117 -13.41 -0.16 -6.45
C CYS A 117 -13.16 0.58 -7.77
N GLY A 118 -13.35 1.89 -7.79
CA GLY A 118 -13.12 2.75 -8.97
C GLY A 118 -11.68 2.73 -9.46
N GLN A 119 -10.70 2.46 -8.59
CA GLN A 119 -9.31 2.33 -9.02
C GLN A 119 -9.14 1.21 -10.06
N THR A 120 -9.64 0.01 -9.72
CA THR A 120 -9.61 -1.15 -10.62
C THR A 120 -10.49 -0.95 -11.85
N TYR A 121 -11.67 -0.34 -11.71
CA TYR A 121 -12.54 -0.06 -12.86
C TYR A 121 -11.85 0.83 -13.89
N ILE A 122 -11.11 1.84 -13.46
CA ILE A 122 -10.34 2.73 -14.34
C ILE A 122 -9.18 1.95 -14.98
N GLU A 123 -8.47 1.10 -14.25
CA GLU A 123 -7.38 0.27 -14.81
C GLU A 123 -7.91 -0.69 -15.89
N LEU A 124 -9.06 -1.32 -15.66
CA LEU A 124 -9.71 -2.17 -16.67
C LEU A 124 -10.21 -1.35 -17.88
N TYR A 125 -10.65 -0.11 -17.68
CA TYR A 125 -10.97 0.81 -18.77
C TYR A 125 -9.73 1.17 -19.59
N GLN A 126 -8.59 1.40 -18.96
CA GLN A 126 -7.34 1.71 -19.66
C GLN A 126 -6.84 0.52 -20.52
N ILE A 127 -7.12 -0.71 -20.10
CA ILE A 127 -6.78 -1.92 -20.85
C ILE A 127 -7.75 -2.13 -22.04
N ASP A 128 -9.05 -2.01 -21.79
CA ASP A 128 -10.13 -2.19 -22.77
C ASP A 128 -11.19 -1.09 -22.56
N PRO A 129 -11.15 0.01 -23.34
CA PRO A 129 -11.90 1.24 -23.07
C PRO A 129 -13.38 1.12 -23.43
N LYS A 130 -14.12 0.47 -22.52
CA LYS A 130 -15.58 0.39 -22.57
C LYS A 130 -16.16 1.46 -21.66
N PRO A 131 -17.01 2.39 -22.16
CA PRO A 131 -17.54 3.52 -21.40
C PRO A 131 -18.18 3.13 -20.06
N GLU A 132 -18.92 2.02 -20.02
CA GLU A 132 -19.58 1.52 -18.82
C GLU A 132 -18.64 1.27 -17.64
N ARG A 133 -17.36 1.00 -17.88
CA ARG A 133 -16.35 0.73 -16.85
C ARG A 133 -15.96 1.97 -16.05
N ILE A 134 -16.12 3.17 -16.64
CA ILE A 134 -15.64 4.42 -16.05
C ILE A 134 -16.76 5.44 -15.75
N GLU A 135 -17.88 5.38 -16.46
CA GLU A 135 -18.93 6.42 -16.41
C GLU A 135 -19.41 6.71 -14.98
N LYS A 136 -19.70 5.68 -14.19
CA LYS A 136 -20.30 5.85 -12.87
C LYS A 136 -19.29 6.36 -11.85
N ILE A 137 -18.06 5.84 -11.86
CA ILE A 137 -17.03 6.36 -10.97
C ILE A 137 -16.63 7.78 -11.36
N LYS A 138 -16.53 8.08 -12.66
CA LYS A 138 -16.30 9.43 -13.14
C LYS A 138 -17.41 10.39 -12.67
N ALA A 139 -18.68 10.02 -12.84
CA ALA A 139 -19.81 10.85 -12.38
C ALA A 139 -19.77 11.08 -10.86
N THR A 140 -19.31 10.08 -10.08
CA THR A 140 -19.12 10.20 -8.63
C THR A 140 -18.07 11.26 -8.30
N ILE A 141 -16.91 11.18 -8.94
CA ILE A 141 -15.80 12.10 -8.70
C ILE A 141 -16.07 13.48 -9.26
N ASP A 142 -16.71 13.61 -10.43
CA ASP A 142 -17.14 14.90 -11.01
C ASP A 142 -18.00 15.71 -10.05
N ARG A 143 -18.86 15.05 -9.27
CA ARG A 143 -19.66 15.74 -8.24
C ARG A 143 -18.79 16.31 -7.14
N MET A 144 -17.76 15.60 -6.71
CA MET A 144 -16.81 16.10 -5.71
C MET A 144 -15.95 17.22 -6.28
N VAL A 145 -15.49 17.10 -7.52
CA VAL A 145 -14.71 18.14 -8.23
C VAL A 145 -15.50 19.44 -8.34
N ASN A 146 -16.81 19.35 -8.55
CA ASN A 146 -17.70 20.50 -8.67
C ASN A 146 -18.31 20.99 -7.34
N SER A 147 -17.87 20.44 -6.19
CA SER A 147 -18.28 20.86 -4.84
C SER A 147 -17.18 21.68 -4.17
N ASP A 148 -17.56 22.64 -3.35
CA ASP A 148 -16.63 23.40 -2.50
C ASP A 148 -16.24 22.65 -1.21
N GLU A 149 -16.89 21.51 -0.90
CA GLU A 149 -16.63 20.70 0.30
C GLU A 149 -15.30 19.95 0.19
N ASN A 150 -14.43 20.06 1.22
CA ASN A 150 -13.09 19.46 1.24
C ASN A 150 -12.82 18.56 2.45
N ASP A 151 -13.83 18.27 3.27
CA ASP A 151 -13.73 17.54 4.54
C ASP A 151 -14.20 16.07 4.47
N ALA A 152 -14.38 15.54 3.25
CA ALA A 152 -14.91 14.20 3.04
C ALA A 152 -14.00 13.09 3.58
N TRP A 153 -12.70 13.33 3.72
CA TRP A 153 -11.71 12.34 4.16
C TRP A 153 -11.25 12.61 5.60
N SER A 154 -12.05 12.17 6.57
CA SER A 154 -11.80 12.39 8.00
C SER A 154 -10.91 11.33 8.67
N TRP A 155 -10.32 10.43 7.86
CA TRP A 155 -9.39 9.38 8.29
C TRP A 155 -8.40 9.08 7.16
N ILE A 156 -7.19 8.67 7.55
CA ILE A 156 -6.08 8.55 6.59
C ILE A 156 -6.24 7.40 5.59
N ASP A 157 -6.97 6.33 5.93
CA ASP A 157 -7.23 5.22 5.00
C ASP A 157 -7.95 5.71 3.74
N ALA A 158 -8.80 6.75 3.87
CA ALA A 158 -9.52 7.37 2.76
C ALA A 158 -8.59 7.86 1.65
N LEU A 159 -7.35 8.24 1.99
CA LEU A 159 -6.36 8.69 1.02
C LEU A 159 -6.07 7.60 0.00
N GLN A 160 -5.81 6.35 0.45
CA GLN A 160 -5.60 5.23 -0.47
C GLN A 160 -6.87 4.85 -1.22
N MET A 161 -8.04 4.92 -0.56
CA MET A 161 -9.29 4.49 -1.20
C MET A 161 -9.68 5.40 -2.37
N ALA A 162 -9.39 6.71 -2.29
CA ALA A 162 -9.92 7.69 -3.25
C ALA A 162 -8.88 8.50 -4.04
N MET A 163 -7.74 8.90 -3.46
CA MET A 163 -6.76 9.77 -4.14
C MET A 163 -6.35 9.25 -5.53
N PRO A 164 -6.02 7.95 -5.72
CA PRO A 164 -5.59 7.46 -7.02
C PRO A 164 -6.68 7.55 -8.09
N ILE A 165 -7.97 7.58 -7.70
CA ILE A 165 -9.09 7.73 -8.65
C ILE A 165 -9.07 9.12 -9.26
N PHE A 166 -8.92 10.17 -8.42
CA PHE A 166 -8.80 11.56 -8.89
C PHE A 166 -7.59 11.73 -9.80
N ALA A 167 -6.43 11.20 -9.40
CA ALA A 167 -5.20 11.30 -10.18
C ALA A 167 -5.33 10.62 -11.56
N LYS A 168 -5.88 9.40 -11.60
CA LYS A 168 -6.12 8.66 -12.85
C LYS A 168 -7.10 9.39 -13.77
N LEU A 169 -8.22 9.91 -13.25
CA LEU A 169 -9.16 10.67 -14.04
C LEU A 169 -8.54 11.98 -14.55
N GLY A 170 -7.79 12.69 -13.71
CA GLY A 170 -7.05 13.88 -14.10
C GLY A 170 -6.08 13.63 -15.27
N ALA A 171 -5.35 12.52 -15.20
CA ALA A 171 -4.41 12.11 -16.26
C ALA A 171 -5.15 11.69 -17.55
N ILE A 172 -6.21 10.86 -17.44
CA ILE A 172 -7.00 10.38 -18.60
C ILE A 172 -7.65 11.54 -19.34
N TYR A 173 -8.27 12.48 -18.62
CA TYR A 173 -9.01 13.60 -19.22
C TYR A 173 -8.17 14.87 -19.41
N GLN A 174 -6.89 14.87 -19.00
CA GLN A 174 -5.98 16.02 -19.03
C GLN A 174 -6.62 17.26 -18.39
N ASP A 175 -7.26 17.07 -17.24
CA ASP A 175 -8.05 18.10 -16.56
C ASP A 175 -7.51 18.34 -15.14
N ASN A 176 -6.86 19.48 -14.97
CA ASN A 176 -6.24 19.87 -13.69
C ASN A 176 -7.25 20.07 -12.55
N ARG A 177 -8.56 20.22 -12.81
CA ARG A 177 -9.57 20.35 -11.75
C ARG A 177 -9.60 19.11 -10.85
N TYR A 178 -9.29 17.92 -11.39
CA TYR A 178 -9.18 16.70 -10.58
C TYR A 178 -7.97 16.79 -9.63
N PHE A 179 -6.83 17.28 -10.10
CA PHE A 179 -5.63 17.45 -9.26
C PHE A 179 -5.82 18.52 -8.20
N GLU A 180 -6.47 19.64 -8.54
CA GLU A 180 -6.79 20.70 -7.58
C GLU A 180 -7.74 20.21 -6.49
N LYS A 181 -8.77 19.44 -6.85
CA LYS A 181 -9.70 18.88 -5.89
C LYS A 181 -9.04 17.80 -5.02
N LEU A 182 -8.25 16.92 -5.64
CA LEU A 182 -7.43 15.94 -4.94
C LEU A 182 -6.58 16.61 -3.87
N TYR A 183 -5.86 17.67 -4.25
CA TYR A 183 -5.03 18.43 -3.32
C TYR A 183 -5.85 19.05 -2.19
N SER A 184 -6.97 19.66 -2.50
CA SER A 184 -7.82 20.30 -1.49
C SER A 184 -8.31 19.33 -0.43
N LEU A 185 -8.75 18.13 -0.84
CA LEU A 185 -9.19 17.06 0.07
C LEU A 185 -8.02 16.50 0.91
N TYR A 186 -6.91 16.15 0.26
CA TYR A 186 -5.70 15.66 0.90
C TYR A 186 -5.13 16.67 1.91
N TYR A 187 -4.99 17.94 1.48
CA TYR A 187 -4.40 18.98 2.30
C TYR A 187 -5.28 19.30 3.52
N PHE A 188 -6.59 19.24 3.36
CA PHE A 188 -7.51 19.37 4.49
C PHE A 188 -7.34 18.24 5.49
N THR A 189 -7.25 17.00 5.02
CA THR A 189 -6.95 15.84 5.88
C THR A 189 -5.61 16.00 6.59
N LYS A 190 -4.58 16.42 5.84
CA LYS A 190 -3.22 16.60 6.36
C LYS A 190 -3.13 17.66 7.45
N THR A 191 -3.84 18.81 7.30
CA THR A 191 -3.55 20.02 8.08
C THR A 191 -4.72 20.55 8.90
N GLN A 192 -5.95 20.06 8.71
CA GLN A 192 -7.16 20.67 9.28
C GLN A 192 -8.10 19.66 9.96
N HIS A 193 -8.07 18.36 9.64
CA HIS A 193 -8.86 17.39 10.38
C HIS A 193 -8.31 17.20 11.80
N GLY A 194 -9.21 16.96 12.76
CA GLY A 194 -8.87 17.02 14.16
C GLY A 194 -8.60 18.46 14.61
N ASP A 195 -7.74 18.63 15.60
CA ASP A 195 -7.37 19.96 16.11
C ASP A 195 -6.15 20.55 15.37
N ASN A 196 -5.29 19.70 14.78
CA ASN A 196 -4.01 20.11 14.18
C ASN A 196 -3.74 19.48 12.78
N GLY A 197 -4.68 18.80 12.18
CA GLY A 197 -4.48 17.92 11.03
C GLY A 197 -4.03 16.53 11.47
N LEU A 198 -4.01 15.58 10.53
CA LEU A 198 -3.67 14.19 10.84
C LEU A 198 -2.20 13.84 10.55
N TYR A 199 -1.39 14.77 10.08
CA TYR A 199 0.03 14.57 9.81
C TYR A 199 0.91 15.23 10.87
N ASN A 200 1.79 14.46 11.48
CA ASN A 200 2.82 15.01 12.34
C ASN A 200 4.07 15.40 11.51
N PRO A 201 4.39 16.69 11.40
CA PRO A 201 5.54 17.14 10.62
C PRO A 201 6.90 16.90 11.32
N GLU A 202 6.90 16.51 12.61
CA GLU A 202 8.13 16.19 13.35
C GLU A 202 8.51 14.72 13.16
N ASP A 203 7.52 13.82 13.22
CA ASP A 203 7.71 12.37 13.07
C ASP A 203 7.53 11.88 11.64
N HIS A 204 6.95 12.71 10.76
CA HIS A 204 6.63 12.40 9.36
C HIS A 204 5.70 11.21 9.21
N LEU A 205 4.84 10.98 10.20
CA LEU A 205 3.83 9.92 10.27
C LEU A 205 2.44 10.52 10.50
N TRP A 206 1.41 9.67 10.39
CA TRP A 206 0.03 10.11 10.44
C TRP A 206 -0.72 9.45 11.59
N TRP A 207 -1.46 10.24 12.36
CA TRP A 207 -2.53 9.75 13.22
C TRP A 207 -3.70 9.30 12.35
N ARG A 208 -4.37 8.21 12.75
CA ARG A 208 -5.40 7.60 11.91
C ARG A 208 -6.60 8.51 11.66
N ASP A 209 -7.10 9.15 12.69
CA ASP A 209 -8.19 10.15 12.69
C ASP A 209 -8.12 11.00 13.96
N LYS A 210 -9.06 11.94 14.12
CA LYS A 210 -9.13 12.86 15.27
C LYS A 210 -9.25 12.19 16.65
N ASP A 211 -9.53 10.90 16.72
CA ASP A 211 -9.59 10.17 18.00
C ASP A 211 -8.16 9.79 18.48
N PHE A 212 -7.15 9.92 17.60
CA PHE A 212 -5.77 9.52 17.85
C PHE A 212 -4.76 10.66 17.70
N ASP A 213 -5.18 11.87 17.26
CA ASP A 213 -4.30 13.04 17.27
C ASP A 213 -4.09 13.57 18.70
N PRO A 214 -3.05 14.39 18.96
CA PRO A 214 -2.83 14.95 20.29
C PRO A 214 -4.07 15.70 20.84
N PRO A 215 -4.41 15.54 22.14
CA PRO A 215 -3.55 15.00 23.20
C PRO A 215 -3.61 13.49 23.45
N TYR A 216 -4.16 12.70 22.51
CA TYR A 216 -4.19 11.24 22.66
C TYR A 216 -2.77 10.65 22.58
N THR A 217 -2.44 9.72 23.47
CA THR A 217 -1.22 8.94 23.45
C THR A 217 -1.52 7.49 23.82
N SER A 218 -0.61 6.59 23.50
CA SER A 218 -0.60 5.23 24.01
C SER A 218 -0.49 5.20 25.55
N PRO A 219 -0.74 4.08 26.22
CA PRO A 219 -0.50 3.94 27.65
C PRO A 219 0.94 4.23 28.11
N ASN A 220 1.91 4.10 27.21
CA ASN A 220 3.32 4.40 27.46
C ASN A 220 3.69 5.88 27.21
N GLY A 221 2.74 6.68 26.74
CA GLY A 221 2.92 8.10 26.47
C GLY A 221 3.41 8.44 25.06
N GLU A 222 3.44 7.45 24.16
CA GLU A 222 3.88 7.61 22.78
C GLU A 222 2.72 7.98 21.85
N ASP A 223 3.00 8.68 20.76
CA ASP A 223 2.06 8.92 19.67
C ASP A 223 1.60 7.61 19.03
N THR A 224 0.31 7.49 18.74
CA THR A 224 -0.26 6.27 18.18
C THR A 224 -0.26 6.31 16.67
N TYR A 225 0.83 5.84 16.04
CA TYR A 225 0.93 5.66 14.60
C TYR A 225 0.66 4.21 14.22
N TRP A 226 -0.51 3.98 13.65
CA TRP A 226 -0.93 2.66 13.22
C TRP A 226 -0.28 2.26 11.89
N SER A 227 0.38 1.09 11.88
CA SER A 227 1.16 0.60 10.74
C SER A 227 0.36 0.56 9.44
N ARG A 228 -0.77 -0.15 9.41
CA ARG A 228 -1.61 -0.23 8.20
C ARG A 228 -2.12 1.14 7.76
N GLY A 229 -2.51 2.00 8.69
CA GLY A 229 -2.96 3.36 8.38
C GLY A 229 -1.89 4.16 7.64
N ASN A 230 -0.65 4.17 8.17
CA ASN A 230 0.48 4.82 7.50
C ASN A 230 0.86 4.12 6.19
N GLY A 231 0.72 2.79 6.14
CA GLY A 231 0.90 2.02 4.91
C GLY A 231 -0.05 2.44 3.78
N TRP A 232 -1.32 2.69 4.11
CA TRP A 232 -2.28 3.24 3.16
C TRP A 232 -1.82 4.57 2.59
N VAL A 233 -1.36 5.50 3.43
CA VAL A 233 -0.94 6.83 2.97
C VAL A 233 0.27 6.75 2.04
N LEU A 234 1.31 6.00 2.42
CA LEU A 234 2.49 5.82 1.57
C LEU A 234 2.13 5.21 0.21
N THR A 235 1.24 4.21 0.21
CA THR A 235 0.72 3.58 -1.01
C THR A 235 -0.08 4.57 -1.86
N ALA A 236 -0.94 5.39 -1.25
CA ALA A 236 -1.71 6.42 -1.95
C ALA A 236 -0.80 7.42 -2.66
N LEU A 237 0.24 7.91 -1.97
CA LEU A 237 1.20 8.85 -2.52
C LEU A 237 1.95 8.25 -3.72
N ALA A 238 2.44 7.00 -3.60
CA ALA A 238 3.09 6.30 -4.70
C ALA A 238 2.15 6.16 -5.91
N ARG A 239 0.91 5.68 -5.71
CA ARG A 239 -0.07 5.46 -6.79
C ARG A 239 -0.55 6.76 -7.46
N VAL A 240 -0.60 7.87 -6.71
CA VAL A 240 -0.88 9.20 -7.27
C VAL A 240 0.28 9.66 -8.12
N LEU A 241 1.50 9.60 -7.60
CA LEU A 241 2.72 10.03 -8.29
C LEU A 241 3.04 9.20 -9.54
N ASP A 242 2.61 7.93 -9.57
CA ASP A 242 2.78 7.01 -10.69
C ASP A 242 2.04 7.47 -11.96
N VAL A 243 0.90 8.13 -11.79
CA VAL A 243 0.05 8.55 -12.92
C VAL A 243 0.00 10.07 -13.12
N MET A 244 0.43 10.84 -12.12
CA MET A 244 0.35 12.28 -12.13
C MET A 244 1.44 12.88 -13.02
N PRO A 245 1.12 13.72 -14.03
CA PRO A 245 2.13 14.40 -14.85
C PRO A 245 3.16 15.15 -14.00
N GLU A 246 4.39 15.27 -14.51
CA GLU A 246 5.47 15.96 -13.77
C GLU A 246 5.19 17.43 -13.54
N ASP A 247 4.46 18.08 -14.45
CA ASP A 247 4.06 19.48 -14.39
C ASP A 247 2.68 19.70 -13.73
N ALA A 248 2.05 18.64 -13.22
CA ALA A 248 0.75 18.75 -12.57
C ALA A 248 0.83 19.58 -11.29
N PRO A 249 -0.25 20.34 -10.97
CA PRO A 249 -0.28 21.18 -9.77
C PRO A 249 -0.10 20.34 -8.50
N HIS A 250 0.62 20.88 -7.52
CA HIS A 250 0.86 20.31 -6.19
C HIS A 250 1.66 18.99 -6.15
N ARG A 251 2.22 18.52 -7.28
CA ARG A 251 2.98 17.26 -7.32
C ARG A 251 4.14 17.24 -6.32
N GLU A 252 4.84 18.35 -6.13
CA GLU A 252 5.97 18.46 -5.20
C GLU A 252 5.58 18.23 -3.74
N GLU A 253 4.38 18.60 -3.33
CA GLU A 253 3.85 18.32 -2.00
C GLU A 253 3.75 16.81 -1.75
N TYR A 254 3.25 16.05 -2.71
CA TYR A 254 3.17 14.59 -2.61
C TYR A 254 4.55 13.93 -2.59
N VAL A 255 5.48 14.43 -3.42
CA VAL A 255 6.88 13.96 -3.45
C VAL A 255 7.55 14.19 -2.10
N THR A 256 7.38 15.38 -1.51
CA THR A 256 7.95 15.73 -0.21
C THR A 256 7.41 14.82 0.88
N THR A 257 6.09 14.71 1.02
CA THR A 257 5.47 13.87 2.03
C THR A 257 5.84 12.39 1.87
N PHE A 258 5.91 11.89 0.62
CA PHE A 258 6.34 10.53 0.35
C PHE A 258 7.77 10.25 0.83
N LYS A 259 8.71 11.17 0.55
CA LYS A 259 10.11 11.04 0.97
C LYS A 259 10.25 11.11 2.48
N ASP A 260 9.58 12.06 3.12
CA ASP A 260 9.60 12.24 4.57
C ASP A 260 9.08 10.97 5.28
N MET A 261 7.96 10.41 4.83
CA MET A 261 7.44 9.15 5.35
C MET A 261 8.39 7.97 5.11
N ALA A 262 8.99 7.87 3.93
CA ALA A 262 9.95 6.81 3.63
C ALA A 262 11.16 6.88 4.56
N GLU A 263 11.69 8.08 4.84
CA GLU A 263 12.80 8.28 5.77
C GLU A 263 12.40 7.88 7.20
N ALA A 264 11.23 8.27 7.68
CA ALA A 264 10.73 7.95 9.02
C ALA A 264 10.57 6.43 9.25
N LEU A 265 10.26 5.67 8.21
CA LEU A 265 10.04 4.23 8.30
C LEU A 265 11.32 3.41 8.45
N ILE A 266 12.47 3.91 7.99
CA ILE A 266 13.73 3.14 7.99
C ILE A 266 14.18 2.75 9.40
N PRO A 267 14.34 3.69 10.38
CA PRO A 267 14.88 3.37 11.69
C PRO A 267 13.97 2.47 12.55
N ILE A 268 12.69 2.37 12.21
CA ILE A 268 11.69 1.61 12.97
C ILE A 268 11.35 0.25 12.35
N GLN A 269 12.05 -0.15 11.27
CA GLN A 269 11.93 -1.48 10.71
C GLN A 269 12.56 -2.53 11.63
N ARG A 270 11.81 -3.59 11.95
CA ARG A 270 12.26 -4.71 12.78
C ARG A 270 13.37 -5.53 12.10
N GLU A 271 14.10 -6.29 12.89
CA GLU A 271 15.17 -7.18 12.39
C GLU A 271 14.64 -8.29 11.45
N ASP A 272 13.40 -8.75 11.67
CA ASP A 272 12.72 -9.75 10.81
C ASP A 272 12.13 -9.18 9.52
N GLY A 273 12.29 -7.88 9.28
CA GLY A 273 11.84 -7.19 8.07
C GLY A 273 10.45 -6.58 8.16
N PHE A 274 9.65 -6.94 9.12
CA PHE A 274 8.34 -6.34 9.35
C PHE A 274 8.44 -4.96 9.99
N TRP A 275 7.33 -4.26 10.02
CA TRP A 275 7.08 -3.16 10.94
C TRP A 275 6.10 -3.58 12.02
N ASN A 276 6.22 -2.98 13.21
CA ASN A 276 5.33 -3.24 14.31
C ASN A 276 3.91 -2.74 14.01
N VAL A 277 2.90 -3.31 14.66
CA VAL A 277 1.50 -2.88 14.54
C VAL A 277 1.34 -1.42 14.98
N SER A 278 1.93 -1.04 16.13
CA SER A 278 2.16 0.33 16.57
C SER A 278 3.58 0.72 16.20
N LEU A 279 3.75 1.76 15.38
CA LEU A 279 5.04 2.14 14.84
C LEU A 279 5.97 2.75 15.91
N HIS A 280 5.44 3.55 16.83
CA HIS A 280 6.21 4.21 17.88
C HIS A 280 6.11 3.55 19.25
N ASP A 281 5.10 2.70 19.48
CA ASP A 281 4.95 1.95 20.74
C ASP A 281 4.94 0.43 20.52
N PRO A 282 6.09 -0.18 20.25
CA PRO A 282 6.19 -1.63 20.09
C PRO A 282 6.01 -2.40 21.42
N GLU A 283 6.10 -1.74 22.58
CA GLU A 283 5.88 -2.37 23.88
C GLU A 283 4.37 -2.60 24.15
N GLU A 284 3.50 -1.72 23.62
CA GLU A 284 2.05 -1.91 23.69
C GLU A 284 1.57 -2.92 22.64
N PHE A 285 1.82 -2.63 21.34
CA PHE A 285 1.40 -3.48 20.24
C PHE A 285 2.53 -3.63 19.21
N GLY A 286 3.55 -4.36 19.63
CA GLY A 286 4.61 -4.82 18.73
C GLY A 286 4.21 -6.04 17.92
N GLY A 287 5.16 -6.55 17.16
CA GLY A 287 5.03 -7.79 16.43
C GLY A 287 4.77 -7.59 14.94
N LYS A 288 4.74 -8.73 14.23
CA LYS A 288 4.58 -8.76 12.78
C LYS A 288 3.19 -8.31 12.39
N GLU A 289 3.10 -7.43 11.38
CA GLU A 289 1.86 -7.02 10.76
C GLU A 289 2.04 -7.02 9.24
N THR A 290 1.30 -7.89 8.55
CA THR A 290 1.52 -8.19 7.13
C THR A 290 1.03 -7.08 6.22
N SER A 291 -0.13 -6.47 6.50
CA SER A 291 -0.72 -5.50 5.58
C SER A 291 0.06 -4.18 5.53
N GLY A 292 0.40 -3.60 6.68
CA GLY A 292 1.24 -2.39 6.73
C GLY A 292 2.63 -2.64 6.15
N THR A 293 3.25 -3.77 6.51
CA THR A 293 4.55 -4.17 5.95
C THR A 293 4.48 -4.29 4.41
N GLY A 294 3.44 -4.91 3.86
CA GLY A 294 3.25 -5.01 2.41
C GLY A 294 3.16 -3.64 1.73
N PHE A 295 2.40 -2.72 2.31
CA PHE A 295 2.28 -1.35 1.78
C PHE A 295 3.59 -0.56 1.89
N PHE A 296 4.36 -0.72 2.97
CA PHE A 296 5.66 -0.09 3.10
C PHE A 296 6.67 -0.65 2.09
N VAL A 297 6.70 -1.97 1.89
CA VAL A 297 7.53 -2.60 0.86
C VAL A 297 7.16 -2.09 -0.53
N PHE A 298 5.86 -2.00 -0.85
CA PHE A 298 5.38 -1.42 -2.11
C PHE A 298 5.89 0.00 -2.31
N GLY A 299 5.66 0.89 -1.33
CA GLY A 299 6.05 2.29 -1.43
C GLY A 299 7.56 2.47 -1.56
N LEU A 300 8.35 1.76 -0.74
CA LEU A 300 9.82 1.84 -0.80
C LEU A 300 10.37 1.31 -2.12
N ALA A 301 9.91 0.14 -2.59
CA ALA A 301 10.35 -0.44 -3.85
C ALA A 301 9.94 0.45 -5.05
N TRP A 302 8.69 0.97 -5.06
CA TRP A 302 8.23 1.93 -6.06
C TRP A 302 9.10 3.19 -6.09
N GLY A 303 9.38 3.77 -4.93
CA GLY A 303 10.22 4.97 -4.82
C GLY A 303 11.65 4.77 -5.34
N VAL A 304 12.24 3.59 -5.12
CA VAL A 304 13.55 3.22 -5.67
C VAL A 304 13.46 3.03 -7.18
N ASN A 305 12.46 2.29 -7.68
CA ASN A 305 12.25 2.02 -9.10
C ASN A 305 12.07 3.31 -9.93
N HIS A 306 11.44 4.34 -9.33
CA HIS A 306 11.18 5.64 -9.97
C HIS A 306 12.25 6.71 -9.66
N GLY A 307 13.34 6.34 -8.96
CA GLY A 307 14.47 7.24 -8.66
C GLY A 307 14.13 8.36 -7.67
N LEU A 308 13.03 8.28 -6.95
CA LEU A 308 12.68 9.23 -5.89
C LEU A 308 13.45 8.94 -4.59
N LEU A 309 13.72 7.67 -4.31
CA LEU A 309 14.49 7.19 -3.18
C LEU A 309 15.84 6.65 -3.69
N THR A 310 16.89 7.43 -3.56
CA THR A 310 18.20 7.15 -4.18
C THR A 310 19.22 6.52 -3.25
N ASP A 311 19.00 6.55 -1.93
CA ASP A 311 19.87 5.89 -0.97
C ASP A 311 19.60 4.38 -0.97
N GLU A 312 20.66 3.56 -0.97
CA GLU A 312 20.60 2.09 -0.95
C GLU A 312 19.85 1.53 0.26
N ILE A 313 19.71 2.30 1.33
CA ILE A 313 19.02 1.88 2.55
C ILE A 313 17.54 1.56 2.29
N TYR A 314 16.89 2.29 1.39
CA TYR A 314 15.48 2.06 1.02
C TYR A 314 15.30 0.73 0.29
N LYS A 315 16.22 0.42 -0.63
CA LYS A 315 16.25 -0.84 -1.34
C LYS A 315 16.49 -2.01 -0.38
N ILE A 316 17.44 -1.87 0.54
CA ILE A 316 17.72 -2.87 1.58
C ILE A 316 16.47 -3.09 2.44
N ALA A 317 15.77 -2.04 2.84
CA ALA A 317 14.56 -2.14 3.65
C ALA A 317 13.42 -2.83 2.89
N ALA A 318 13.23 -2.53 1.61
CA ALA A 318 12.25 -3.18 0.76
C ALA A 318 12.52 -4.69 0.60
N ILE A 319 13.77 -5.07 0.31
CA ILE A 319 14.20 -6.47 0.21
C ILE A 319 13.97 -7.21 1.54
N LYS A 320 14.35 -6.58 2.65
CA LYS A 320 14.20 -7.14 3.98
C LYS A 320 12.72 -7.35 4.34
N GLY A 321 11.86 -6.39 4.03
CA GLY A 321 10.41 -6.49 4.24
C GLY A 321 9.77 -7.58 3.40
N TRP A 322 10.09 -7.65 2.10
CA TRP A 322 9.59 -8.69 1.22
C TRP A 322 10.00 -10.09 1.69
N ASN A 323 11.29 -10.28 2.01
CA ASN A 323 11.77 -11.57 2.52
C ASN A 323 11.09 -11.96 3.84
N GLY A 324 10.81 -11.00 4.73
CA GLY A 324 10.03 -11.23 5.93
C GLY A 324 8.61 -11.71 5.62
N LEU A 325 7.93 -11.05 4.69
CA LEU A 325 6.57 -11.44 4.26
C LEU A 325 6.54 -12.86 3.68
N VAL A 326 7.48 -13.20 2.79
CA VAL A 326 7.52 -14.52 2.16
C VAL A 326 7.91 -15.63 3.14
N ASN A 327 8.94 -15.41 3.97
CA ASN A 327 9.46 -16.46 4.83
C ASN A 327 8.62 -16.68 6.09
N ASP A 328 7.98 -15.64 6.59
CA ASP A 328 7.36 -15.66 7.92
C ASP A 328 5.84 -15.51 7.91
N ALA A 329 5.24 -14.97 6.82
CA ALA A 329 3.80 -14.80 6.74
C ALA A 329 3.12 -15.65 5.66
N LEU A 330 3.79 -15.90 4.52
CA LEU A 330 3.22 -16.70 3.44
C LEU A 330 3.27 -18.20 3.79
N HIS A 331 2.10 -18.85 3.78
CA HIS A 331 1.99 -20.29 3.94
C HIS A 331 2.15 -21.00 2.58
N GLU A 332 2.51 -22.29 2.62
CA GLU A 332 2.64 -23.12 1.42
C GLU A 332 1.36 -23.19 0.57
N ASN A 333 0.18 -23.05 1.20
CA ASN A 333 -1.12 -23.03 0.53
C ASN A 333 -1.54 -21.65 0.04
N GLY A 334 -0.72 -20.60 0.25
CA GLY A 334 -0.97 -19.23 -0.17
C GLY A 334 -1.70 -18.35 0.86
N PHE A 335 -2.09 -18.89 2.01
CA PHE A 335 -2.64 -18.07 3.09
C PHE A 335 -1.56 -17.12 3.64
N LEU A 336 -1.96 -15.90 4.00
CA LEU A 336 -1.08 -14.92 4.65
C LEU A 336 -1.42 -14.79 6.13
N GLY A 337 -0.47 -15.16 6.97
CA GLY A 337 -0.54 -14.96 8.42
C GLY A 337 -0.29 -13.50 8.81
N TYR A 338 -0.50 -13.19 10.07
CA TYR A 338 -0.25 -11.88 10.69
C TYR A 338 -0.98 -10.69 10.04
N VAL A 339 -2.03 -10.93 9.26
CA VAL A 339 -2.89 -9.85 8.76
C VAL A 339 -3.78 -9.37 9.89
N GLN A 340 -3.65 -8.10 10.27
CA GLN A 340 -4.53 -7.50 11.29
C GLN A 340 -5.96 -7.39 10.73
N SER A 341 -6.97 -7.80 11.52
CA SER A 341 -8.39 -7.61 11.17
C SER A 341 -8.74 -6.14 10.91
N THR A 342 -9.88 -5.90 10.27
CA THR A 342 -10.38 -4.52 10.07
C THR A 342 -10.51 -3.79 11.40
N GLY A 343 -10.08 -2.54 11.40
CA GLY A 343 -10.03 -1.69 12.59
C GLY A 343 -9.48 -0.32 12.25
N LYS A 344 -9.15 0.45 13.27
CA LYS A 344 -8.63 1.81 13.16
C LYS A 344 -7.42 2.11 14.07
N GLN A 345 -6.93 1.12 14.80
CA GLN A 345 -5.88 1.29 15.81
C GLN A 345 -5.08 0.00 16.02
N PRO A 346 -3.92 0.08 16.68
CA PRO A 346 -3.05 -1.08 16.93
C PRO A 346 -3.71 -2.21 17.74
N SER A 347 -4.63 -1.91 18.66
CA SER A 347 -5.30 -2.91 19.51
C SER A 347 -6.32 -3.78 18.76
N ASP A 348 -6.81 -3.33 17.61
CA ASP A 348 -7.87 -4.05 16.87
C ASP A 348 -7.38 -5.39 16.34
N GLY A 349 -8.19 -6.43 16.51
CA GLY A 349 -7.91 -7.77 16.00
C GLY A 349 -6.79 -8.55 16.66
N GLN A 350 -6.21 -8.02 17.74
CA GLN A 350 -5.14 -8.67 18.50
C GLN A 350 -5.61 -9.98 19.18
N PRO A 351 -4.70 -10.91 19.51
CA PRO A 351 -3.33 -11.00 19.01
C PRO A 351 -3.26 -11.44 17.56
N LEU A 352 -2.24 -10.99 16.81
CA LEU A 352 -1.92 -11.49 15.48
C LEU A 352 -1.10 -12.78 15.60
N SER A 353 -1.31 -13.71 14.68
CA SER A 353 -0.50 -14.93 14.62
C SER A 353 -0.38 -15.48 13.21
N TYR A 354 0.55 -16.39 13.02
CA TYR A 354 0.82 -17.04 11.73
C TYR A 354 -0.44 -17.73 11.16
N ASP A 355 -1.15 -18.52 11.99
CA ASP A 355 -2.27 -19.36 11.55
C ASP A 355 -3.66 -18.70 11.68
N LYS A 356 -3.75 -17.52 12.28
CA LYS A 356 -5.05 -16.89 12.55
C LYS A 356 -5.49 -16.01 11.38
N PRO A 357 -6.60 -16.35 10.68
CA PRO A 357 -7.09 -15.50 9.62
C PRO A 357 -7.66 -14.20 10.20
N ALA A 358 -7.46 -13.10 9.47
CA ALA A 358 -8.18 -11.86 9.70
C ALA A 358 -9.69 -12.05 9.45
N ASN A 359 -10.51 -11.12 9.96
CA ASN A 359 -11.93 -11.10 9.61
C ASN A 359 -12.16 -10.88 8.10
N PHE A 360 -11.27 -10.12 7.45
CA PHE A 360 -11.12 -9.99 6.01
C PHE A 360 -9.63 -10.14 5.67
N GLU A 361 -9.30 -11.04 4.74
CA GLU A 361 -7.91 -11.32 4.33
C GLU A 361 -7.54 -10.50 3.09
N ASP A 362 -8.54 -10.05 2.37
CA ASP A 362 -8.48 -9.54 1.01
C ASP A 362 -7.46 -8.41 0.86
N TYR A 363 -7.52 -7.38 1.71
CA TYR A 363 -6.61 -6.23 1.63
C TYR A 363 -5.16 -6.56 2.01
N GLY A 364 -4.95 -7.54 2.88
CA GLY A 364 -3.60 -8.01 3.22
C GLY A 364 -2.94 -8.67 2.01
N LEU A 365 -3.70 -9.46 1.26
CA LEU A 365 -3.24 -10.01 0.00
C LEU A 365 -3.03 -8.91 -1.05
N GLY A 366 -3.93 -7.92 -1.13
CA GLY A 366 -3.74 -6.76 -1.99
C GLY A 366 -2.40 -6.06 -1.76
N ALA A 367 -2.05 -5.82 -0.49
CA ALA A 367 -0.77 -5.24 -0.09
C ALA A 367 0.42 -6.11 -0.52
N PHE A 368 0.32 -7.43 -0.31
CA PHE A 368 1.36 -8.39 -0.71
C PHE A 368 1.58 -8.41 -2.23
N LEU A 369 0.52 -8.40 -3.02
CA LEU A 369 0.61 -8.39 -4.49
C LEU A 369 1.15 -7.06 -5.04
N LEU A 370 0.75 -5.92 -4.45
CA LEU A 370 1.34 -4.61 -4.75
C LEU A 370 2.84 -4.62 -4.46
N ALA A 371 3.24 -5.08 -3.25
CA ALA A 371 4.66 -5.21 -2.89
C ALA A 371 5.43 -6.08 -3.88
N GLY A 372 4.90 -7.26 -4.19
CA GLY A 372 5.53 -8.20 -5.12
C GLY A 372 5.71 -7.63 -6.52
N SER A 373 4.76 -6.84 -7.03
CA SER A 373 4.86 -6.23 -8.36
C SER A 373 6.03 -5.25 -8.45
N GLU A 374 6.26 -4.42 -7.43
CA GLU A 374 7.39 -3.49 -7.41
C GLU A 374 8.72 -4.20 -7.06
N MET A 375 8.68 -5.22 -6.22
CA MET A 375 9.86 -6.06 -5.96
C MET A 375 10.30 -6.83 -7.21
N PHE A 376 9.37 -7.27 -8.06
CA PHE A 376 9.69 -7.88 -9.36
C PHE A 376 10.48 -6.92 -10.25
N VAL A 377 10.04 -5.67 -10.37
CA VAL A 377 10.75 -4.63 -11.12
C VAL A 377 12.12 -4.34 -10.50
N LEU A 378 12.17 -4.20 -9.18
CA LEU A 378 13.41 -3.93 -8.43
C LEU A 378 14.45 -5.06 -8.59
N ALA A 379 13.99 -6.30 -8.76
CA ALA A 379 14.83 -7.46 -9.05
C ALA A 379 15.27 -7.58 -10.52
N GLY A 380 14.90 -6.62 -11.37
CA GLY A 380 15.25 -6.58 -12.79
C GLY A 380 14.25 -7.31 -13.70
N GLY A 381 13.08 -7.64 -13.21
CA GLY A 381 11.98 -8.18 -14.02
C GLY A 381 11.47 -7.14 -15.01
N SER A 382 11.11 -7.59 -16.21
CA SER A 382 10.64 -6.71 -17.29
C SER A 382 9.12 -6.75 -17.38
N VAL A 383 8.50 -5.59 -17.22
CA VAL A 383 7.06 -5.42 -17.50
C VAL A 383 6.83 -5.47 -19.00
N GLN A 384 5.86 -6.25 -19.45
CA GLN A 384 5.58 -6.36 -20.90
C GLN A 384 4.94 -5.08 -21.42
N SER A 385 5.58 -4.41 -22.36
CA SER A 385 5.13 -3.16 -23.00
C SER A 385 3.78 -3.26 -23.74
N SER A 386 3.23 -4.46 -23.92
CA SER A 386 1.89 -4.66 -24.52
C SER A 386 0.74 -4.12 -23.62
N ILE A 387 1.00 -3.89 -22.33
CA ILE A 387 0.05 -3.28 -21.41
C ILE A 387 0.31 -1.76 -21.34
N GLU A 388 1.58 -1.32 -21.43
CA GLU A 388 1.94 0.10 -21.52
C GLU A 388 1.65 0.72 -22.90
N GLY A 389 1.66 -0.08 -23.97
CA GLY A 389 1.60 0.39 -25.37
C GLY A 389 0.21 0.62 -25.94
N ARG A 390 -0.87 0.45 -25.19
CA ARG A 390 -2.18 0.96 -25.58
C ARG A 390 -2.34 2.41 -25.12
N HIS A 391 -1.51 3.30 -25.69
CA HIS A 391 -1.86 4.71 -25.72
C HIS A 391 -3.23 4.80 -26.40
N ILE A 392 -4.25 5.07 -25.59
CA ILE A 392 -5.56 5.44 -26.13
C ILE A 392 -5.32 6.76 -26.83
N ASP A 393 -5.46 6.76 -28.15
CA ASP A 393 -5.48 7.99 -28.95
C ASP A 393 -6.77 8.74 -28.59
N LEU A 394 -6.69 9.59 -27.54
CA LEU A 394 -7.79 10.41 -27.02
C LEU A 394 -8.08 11.63 -27.93
N THR A 395 -7.50 11.68 -29.15
CA THR A 395 -7.73 12.81 -30.07
C THR A 395 -9.05 12.74 -30.83
N ALA A 396 -9.88 11.72 -30.62
CA ALA A 396 -11.22 11.66 -31.20
C ALA A 396 -12.28 11.96 -30.13
N PRO A 397 -12.75 13.21 -30.00
CA PRO A 397 -13.97 13.47 -29.26
C PRO A 397 -15.16 13.05 -30.15
N GLU A 398 -15.72 11.87 -29.93
CA GLU A 398 -17.09 11.66 -30.36
C GLU A 398 -17.98 12.61 -29.53
N ARG A 399 -18.48 13.62 -30.21
CA ARG A 399 -19.52 14.52 -29.71
C ARG A 399 -20.80 13.70 -29.54
N LEU A 400 -21.22 13.49 -28.29
CA LEU A 400 -22.61 13.24 -27.95
C LEU A 400 -23.20 14.45 -27.22
#